data_5852747f9c87c1aea72f385eb91c6ead
#
_entry.id   5852747f9c87c1aea72f385eb91c6ead
#
_cell.length_a   1.000
_cell.length_b   1.000
_cell.length_c   1.000
_cell.angle_alpha   90.00
_cell.angle_beta   90.00
_cell.angle_gamma   90.00
#
_symmetry.space_group_name_H-M   'P 1'
#
loop_
_entity.id
_entity.type
_entity.pdbx_description
1 polymer ?
#
loop_
_entity_poly.entity_id
_entity_poly.type
_entity_poly.pdbx_seq_one_letter_code
_entity_poly.pdbx_strand_id
1 'polypeptide(L)'
;HAFWVLNVQRDSAGKGLLCLHLTQRSCDVALGLPYNIAGYAFLLSLISHFSGIPAARFGHTLVDAHIYTAKPDGSMADYDHVPGLQDQLTRKPLPLPQLEIDPAVTQLADIQGLLEADTDTLLNSFRLSGYTPHQAIGFKVAV
;
A
#
# COMPACT_ATOMS: atom_id res chain seq x y z
N HIS A 1 12.57 3.75 -0.89
CA HIS A 1 11.83 5.01 -0.67
C HIS A 1 12.83 6.11 -0.31
N ALA A 2 12.54 7.39 -0.62
CA ALA A 2 13.43 8.48 -0.24
C ALA A 2 13.04 9.06 1.12
N PHE A 3 11.81 9.52 1.27
CA PHE A 3 11.25 10.01 2.54
C PHE A 3 9.73 10.07 2.46
N TRP A 4 9.10 10.19 3.62
CA TRP A 4 7.67 10.46 3.74
C TRP A 4 7.42 11.52 4.81
N VAL A 5 6.31 12.23 4.70
CA VAL A 5 5.93 13.31 5.59
C VAL A 5 4.47 13.14 6.00
N LEU A 6 4.19 13.38 7.27
CA LEU A 6 2.85 13.54 7.79
C LEU A 6 2.55 15.01 8.06
N ASN A 7 1.33 15.43 7.76
CA ASN A 7 0.81 16.72 8.20
C ASN A 7 -0.67 16.62 8.58
N VAL A 8 -1.13 17.58 9.35
CA VAL A 8 -2.54 17.75 9.67
C VAL A 8 -3.05 18.97 8.93
N GLN A 9 -3.93 18.73 7.96
CA GLN A 9 -4.69 19.78 7.29
C GLN A 9 -5.99 20.05 8.03
N ARG A 10 -6.61 21.21 7.81
CA ARG A 10 -7.93 21.50 8.34
C ARG A 10 -8.94 21.58 7.21
N ASP A 11 -10.12 21.00 7.43
CA ASP A 11 -11.27 21.18 6.54
C ASP A 11 -11.93 22.55 6.74
N SER A 12 -12.98 22.82 5.99
CA SER A 12 -13.74 24.07 6.08
C SER A 12 -14.43 24.31 7.42
N ALA A 13 -14.62 23.26 8.21
CA ALA A 13 -15.16 23.33 9.58
C ALA A 13 -14.05 23.44 10.66
N GLY A 14 -12.76 23.49 10.24
CA GLY A 14 -11.61 23.55 11.14
C GLY A 14 -11.19 22.20 11.73
N LYS A 15 -11.83 21.09 11.33
CA LYS A 15 -11.49 19.74 11.80
C LYS A 15 -10.15 19.29 11.22
N GLY A 16 -9.29 18.71 12.07
CA GLY A 16 -8.02 18.15 11.65
C GLY A 16 -8.19 16.90 10.79
N LEU A 17 -7.42 16.83 9.71
CA LEU A 17 -7.38 15.72 8.76
C LEU A 17 -5.92 15.29 8.58
N LEU A 18 -5.61 14.01 8.85
CA LEU A 18 -4.27 13.48 8.72
C LEU A 18 -3.97 13.15 7.26
N CYS A 19 -2.86 13.69 6.76
CA CYS A 19 -2.38 13.46 5.41
C CYS A 19 -0.95 12.92 5.45
N LEU A 20 -0.65 11.95 4.58
CA LEU A 20 0.69 11.40 4.37
C LEU A 20 1.12 11.66 2.92
N HIS A 21 2.37 12.07 2.71
CA HIS A 21 2.99 12.15 1.40
C HIS A 21 4.26 11.31 1.37
N LEU A 22 4.36 10.43 0.37
CA LEU A 22 5.55 9.62 0.09
C LEU A 22 6.24 10.13 -1.16
N THR A 23 7.56 10.31 -1.11
CA THR A 23 8.43 10.45 -2.28
C THR A 23 9.21 9.15 -2.46
N GLN A 24 8.95 8.45 -3.56
CA GLN A 24 9.58 7.19 -3.91
C GLN A 24 10.59 7.39 -5.04
N ARG A 25 11.86 7.04 -4.79
CA ARG A 25 12.95 7.21 -5.74
C ARG A 25 12.80 6.32 -6.98
N SER A 26 12.48 5.05 -6.78
CA SER A 26 12.38 4.04 -7.83
C SER A 26 11.13 3.19 -7.58
N CYS A 27 10.34 3.01 -8.62
CA CYS A 27 9.02 2.37 -8.52
C CYS A 27 8.78 1.43 -9.69
N ASP A 28 8.84 0.13 -9.41
CA ASP A 28 8.29 -0.90 -10.29
C ASP A 28 6.76 -0.79 -10.28
N VAL A 29 6.18 -0.37 -11.40
CA VAL A 29 4.73 -0.09 -11.50
C VAL A 29 3.90 -1.36 -11.39
N ALA A 30 4.40 -2.50 -11.90
CA ALA A 30 3.64 -3.74 -11.93
C ALA A 30 3.57 -4.43 -10.56
N LEU A 31 4.72 -4.60 -9.92
CA LEU A 31 4.83 -5.37 -8.67
C LEU A 31 5.02 -4.47 -7.45
N GLY A 32 5.93 -3.50 -7.50
CA GLY A 32 6.29 -2.69 -6.34
C GLY A 32 5.21 -1.68 -5.94
N LEU A 33 4.64 -0.97 -6.90
CA LEU A 33 3.70 0.13 -6.65
C LEU A 33 2.47 -0.28 -5.83
N PRO A 34 1.75 -1.38 -6.12
CA PRO A 34 0.59 -1.78 -5.33
C PRO A 34 0.94 -2.04 -3.86
N TYR A 35 2.06 -2.73 -3.61
CA TYR A 35 2.53 -3.00 -2.24
C TYR A 35 2.95 -1.71 -1.52
N ASN A 36 3.58 -0.78 -2.22
CA ASN A 36 3.98 0.50 -1.63
C ASN A 36 2.76 1.34 -1.27
N ILE A 37 1.74 1.42 -2.12
CA ILE A 37 0.48 2.10 -1.82
C ILE A 37 -0.19 1.47 -0.60
N ALA A 38 -0.35 0.14 -0.59
CA ALA A 38 -0.99 -0.58 0.51
C ALA A 38 -0.25 -0.36 1.84
N GLY A 39 1.09 -0.46 1.85
CA GLY A 39 1.90 -0.29 3.05
C GLY A 39 1.80 1.12 3.65
N TYR A 40 1.86 2.17 2.82
CA TYR A 40 1.74 3.55 3.32
C TYR A 40 0.30 3.96 3.63
N ALA A 41 -0.69 3.39 2.96
CA ALA A 41 -2.09 3.56 3.34
C ALA A 41 -2.37 2.89 4.70
N PHE A 42 -1.80 1.71 4.94
CA PHE A 42 -1.84 1.05 6.24
C PHE A 42 -1.17 1.90 7.32
N LEU A 43 0.04 2.42 7.07
CA LEU A 43 0.74 3.32 8.01
C LEU A 43 -0.09 4.56 8.35
N LEU A 44 -0.69 5.21 7.34
CA LEU A 44 -1.57 6.37 7.55
C LEU A 44 -2.77 6.00 8.43
N SER A 45 -3.41 4.85 8.14
CA SER A 45 -4.57 4.36 8.92
C SER A 45 -4.19 4.06 10.37
N LEU A 46 -3.02 3.46 10.59
CA LEU A 46 -2.51 3.13 11.90
C LEU A 46 -2.22 4.38 12.74
N ILE A 47 -1.56 5.37 12.14
CA ILE A 47 -1.29 6.65 12.83
C ILE A 47 -2.60 7.41 13.09
N SER A 48 -3.56 7.35 12.16
CA SER A 48 -4.91 7.87 12.37
C SER A 48 -5.60 7.22 13.56
N HIS A 49 -5.50 5.89 13.67
CA HIS A 49 -6.06 5.12 14.78
C HIS A 49 -5.48 5.56 16.13
N PHE A 50 -4.16 5.69 16.24
CA PHE A 50 -3.50 6.10 17.48
C PHE A 50 -3.72 7.57 17.85
N SER A 51 -3.74 8.46 16.85
CA SER A 51 -3.88 9.91 17.10
C SER A 51 -5.32 10.37 17.27
N GLY A 52 -6.29 9.57 16.86
CA GLY A 52 -7.69 9.97 16.77
C GLY A 52 -7.97 11.02 15.68
N ILE A 53 -6.98 11.37 14.84
CA ILE A 53 -7.13 12.31 13.74
C ILE A 53 -7.52 11.51 12.49
N PRO A 54 -8.67 11.78 11.85
CA PRO A 54 -9.11 11.01 10.69
C PRO A 54 -8.10 11.03 9.54
N ALA A 55 -7.77 9.86 9.00
CA ALA A 55 -7.01 9.74 7.76
C ALA A 55 -7.80 10.33 6.59
N ALA A 56 -7.15 11.15 5.76
CA ALA A 56 -7.84 11.87 4.68
C ALA A 56 -7.18 11.71 3.33
N ARG A 57 -5.86 11.80 3.25
CA ARG A 57 -5.16 11.79 1.96
C ARG A 57 -3.81 11.10 2.06
N PHE A 58 -3.56 10.20 1.10
CA PHE A 58 -2.24 9.70 0.78
C PHE A 58 -1.79 10.28 -0.56
N GLY A 59 -0.73 11.08 -0.54
CA GLY A 59 -0.06 11.60 -1.74
C GLY A 59 1.16 10.76 -2.05
N HIS A 60 1.42 10.48 -3.33
CA HIS A 60 2.55 9.66 -3.74
C HIS A 60 3.25 10.28 -4.95
N THR A 61 4.51 10.68 -4.79
CA THR A 61 5.37 11.14 -5.87
C THR A 61 6.30 10.01 -6.28
N LEU A 62 6.26 9.66 -7.55
CA LEU A 62 7.15 8.67 -8.17
C LEU A 62 8.22 9.43 -8.97
N VAL A 63 9.50 9.29 -8.60
CA VAL A 63 10.61 9.96 -9.28
C VAL A 63 11.00 9.18 -10.53
N ASP A 64 11.19 7.88 -10.40
CA ASP A 64 11.50 6.95 -11.48
C ASP A 64 10.47 5.81 -11.48
N ALA A 65 9.35 6.03 -12.17
CA ALA A 65 8.34 5.00 -12.38
C ALA A 65 8.67 4.20 -13.65
N HIS A 66 8.86 2.90 -13.52
CA HIS A 66 9.29 2.04 -14.63
C HIS A 66 8.51 0.74 -14.71
N ILE A 67 8.52 0.14 -15.89
CA ILE A 67 7.97 -1.18 -16.19
C ILE A 67 9.09 -2.03 -16.76
N TYR A 68 9.33 -3.20 -16.20
CA TYR A 68 10.28 -4.14 -16.75
C TYR A 68 9.76 -4.74 -18.04
N THR A 69 10.64 -4.85 -19.04
CA THR A 69 10.31 -5.43 -20.35
C THR A 69 11.36 -6.45 -20.77
N ALA A 70 10.98 -7.38 -21.65
CA ALA A 70 11.94 -8.23 -22.33
C ALA A 70 12.97 -7.38 -23.09
N LYS A 71 14.19 -7.89 -23.25
CA LYS A 71 15.20 -7.26 -24.10
C LYS A 71 14.90 -7.52 -25.59
N PRO A 72 15.39 -6.68 -26.50
CA PRO A 72 15.19 -6.85 -27.93
C PRO A 72 15.71 -8.20 -28.49
N ASP A 73 16.69 -8.80 -27.84
CA ASP A 73 17.23 -10.13 -28.18
C ASP A 73 16.38 -11.30 -27.66
N GLY A 74 15.24 -11.00 -27.03
CA GLY A 74 14.34 -11.98 -26.41
C GLY A 74 14.81 -12.50 -25.06
N SER A 75 15.98 -12.09 -24.59
CA SER A 75 16.39 -12.42 -23.22
C SER A 75 15.55 -11.68 -22.19
N MET A 76 15.45 -12.24 -20.99
CA MET A 76 14.63 -11.68 -19.89
C MET A 76 13.12 -11.67 -20.19
N ALA A 77 12.63 -12.46 -21.18
CA ALA A 77 11.20 -12.52 -21.51
C ALA A 77 10.32 -12.90 -20.28
N ASP A 78 10.84 -13.72 -19.39
CA ASP A 78 10.17 -14.09 -18.13
C ASP A 78 9.95 -12.91 -17.16
N TYR A 79 10.64 -11.80 -17.37
CA TYR A 79 10.56 -10.58 -16.56
C TYR A 79 9.81 -9.47 -17.30
N ASP A 80 9.16 -9.79 -18.43
CA ASP A 80 8.32 -8.84 -19.14
C ASP A 80 6.98 -8.66 -18.41
N HIS A 81 6.78 -7.50 -17.83
CA HIS A 81 5.54 -7.17 -17.11
C HIS A 81 4.44 -6.62 -18.02
N VAL A 82 4.75 -6.26 -19.26
CA VAL A 82 3.79 -5.60 -20.16
C VAL A 82 2.56 -6.45 -20.42
N PRO A 83 2.66 -7.77 -20.76
CA PRO A 83 1.47 -8.59 -21.01
C PRO A 83 0.54 -8.68 -19.78
N GLY A 84 1.09 -8.84 -18.59
CA GLY A 84 0.32 -8.89 -17.34
C GLY A 84 -0.38 -7.56 -17.03
N LEU A 85 0.28 -6.43 -17.28
CA LEU A 85 -0.32 -5.10 -17.14
C LEU A 85 -1.42 -4.85 -18.16
N GLN A 86 -1.26 -5.32 -19.40
CA GLN A 86 -2.31 -5.27 -20.41
C GLN A 86 -3.54 -6.07 -20.00
N ASP A 87 -3.36 -7.28 -19.44
CA ASP A 87 -4.46 -8.05 -18.87
C ASP A 87 -5.13 -7.27 -17.71
N GLN A 88 -4.36 -6.70 -16.80
CA GLN A 88 -4.89 -5.91 -15.68
C GLN A 88 -5.77 -4.74 -16.15
N LEU A 89 -5.40 -4.06 -17.23
CA LEU A 89 -6.17 -2.95 -17.79
C LEU A 89 -7.55 -3.36 -18.33
N THR A 90 -7.76 -4.64 -18.64
CA THR A 90 -9.07 -5.17 -19.07
C THR A 90 -10.02 -5.43 -17.90
N ARG A 91 -9.53 -5.46 -16.69
CA ARG A 91 -10.28 -5.83 -15.49
C ARG A 91 -11.07 -4.64 -14.94
N LYS A 92 -12.30 -4.88 -14.53
CA LYS A 92 -13.12 -3.84 -13.91
C LYS A 92 -12.68 -3.62 -12.45
N PRO A 93 -12.58 -2.36 -11.99
CA PRO A 93 -12.34 -2.08 -10.58
C PRO A 93 -13.40 -2.75 -9.68
N LEU A 94 -12.95 -3.30 -8.57
CA LEU A 94 -13.81 -3.87 -7.54
C LEU A 94 -13.98 -2.88 -6.38
N PRO A 95 -14.99 -3.08 -5.50
CA PRO A 95 -15.14 -2.27 -4.31
C PRO A 95 -13.87 -2.28 -3.46
N LEU A 96 -13.55 -1.14 -2.87
CA LEU A 96 -12.39 -1.04 -1.99
C LEU A 96 -12.65 -1.76 -0.67
N PRO A 97 -11.68 -2.53 -0.15
CA PRO A 97 -11.77 -3.12 1.18
C PRO A 97 -11.65 -2.05 2.26
N GLN A 98 -12.08 -2.39 3.46
CA GLN A 98 -11.87 -1.57 4.65
C GLN A 98 -10.87 -2.25 5.58
N LEU A 99 -9.90 -1.48 6.09
CA LEU A 99 -9.00 -1.95 7.12
C LEU A 99 -9.71 -1.85 8.48
N GLU A 100 -9.79 -2.97 9.17
CA GLU A 100 -10.24 -3.08 10.55
C GLU A 100 -9.03 -3.32 11.44
N ILE A 101 -8.82 -2.44 12.43
CA ILE A 101 -7.77 -2.56 13.43
C ILE A 101 -8.44 -2.98 14.74
N ASP A 102 -7.89 -4.01 15.39
CA ASP A 102 -8.41 -4.49 16.67
C ASP A 102 -8.41 -3.33 17.68
N PRO A 103 -9.55 -3.05 18.36
CA PRO A 103 -9.63 -2.02 19.39
C PRO A 103 -8.63 -2.16 20.53
N ALA A 104 -8.08 -3.35 20.76
CA ALA A 104 -7.03 -3.59 21.75
C ALA A 104 -5.67 -3.01 21.33
N VAL A 105 -5.46 -2.73 20.04
CA VAL A 105 -4.25 -2.10 19.51
C VAL A 105 -4.38 -0.58 19.69
N THR A 106 -3.94 -0.04 20.81
CA THR A 106 -4.17 1.36 21.20
C THR A 106 -2.93 2.25 21.08
N GLN A 107 -1.75 1.66 21.01
CA GLN A 107 -0.46 2.36 21.01
C GLN A 107 0.61 1.56 20.26
N LEU A 108 1.72 2.19 19.95
CA LEU A 108 2.83 1.56 19.21
C LEU A 108 3.42 0.34 19.94
N ALA A 109 3.44 0.35 21.28
CA ALA A 109 3.95 -0.76 22.07
C ALA A 109 3.13 -2.04 21.88
N ASP A 110 1.82 -1.93 21.62
CA ASP A 110 0.95 -3.10 21.37
C ASP A 110 1.36 -3.80 20.07
N ILE A 111 1.79 -3.03 19.06
CA ILE A 111 2.32 -3.60 17.80
C ILE A 111 3.59 -4.39 18.04
N GLN A 112 4.49 -3.89 18.90
CA GLN A 112 5.70 -4.61 19.23
C GLN A 112 5.36 -5.98 19.85
N GLY A 113 4.40 -6.03 20.77
CA GLY A 113 3.89 -7.29 21.31
C GLY A 113 3.31 -8.23 20.27
N LEU A 114 2.58 -7.68 19.27
CA LEU A 114 2.03 -8.48 18.18
C LEU A 114 3.10 -9.05 17.23
N LEU A 115 4.22 -8.35 17.04
CA LEU A 115 5.35 -8.86 16.24
C LEU A 115 6.08 -10.03 16.93
N GLU A 116 5.95 -10.13 18.24
CA GLU A 116 6.50 -11.23 19.05
C GLU A 116 5.51 -12.39 19.21
N ALA A 117 4.24 -12.17 18.84
CA ALA A 117 3.18 -13.16 18.87
C ALA A 117 3.20 -14.10 17.64
N ASP A 118 2.29 -15.05 17.61
CA ASP A 118 2.09 -15.89 16.43
C ASP A 118 1.45 -15.10 15.27
N THR A 119 1.64 -15.62 14.05
CA THR A 119 1.15 -14.98 12.82
C THR A 119 -0.36 -14.80 12.79
N ASP A 120 -1.12 -15.74 13.34
CA ASP A 120 -2.58 -15.67 13.34
C ASP A 120 -3.08 -14.55 14.25
N THR A 121 -2.48 -14.37 15.40
CA THR A 121 -2.76 -13.24 16.31
C THR A 121 -2.46 -11.91 15.61
N LEU A 122 -1.32 -11.78 14.94
CA LEU A 122 -0.96 -10.57 14.18
C LEU A 122 -1.98 -10.30 13.07
N LEU A 123 -2.32 -11.28 12.24
CA LEU A 123 -3.24 -11.14 11.12
C LEU A 123 -4.68 -10.84 11.58
N ASN A 124 -5.10 -11.41 12.73
CA ASN A 124 -6.43 -11.12 13.29
C ASN A 124 -6.54 -9.71 13.86
N SER A 125 -5.42 -9.10 14.25
CA SER A 125 -5.39 -7.70 14.74
C SER A 125 -5.54 -6.66 13.62
N PHE A 126 -5.31 -7.07 12.36
CA PHE A 126 -5.40 -6.20 11.17
C PHE A 126 -6.10 -6.94 10.03
N ARG A 127 -7.41 -6.73 9.88
CA ARG A 127 -8.21 -7.43 8.88
C ARG A 127 -8.66 -6.50 7.77
N LEU A 128 -8.77 -7.04 6.54
CA LEU A 128 -9.43 -6.38 5.42
C LEU A 128 -10.82 -6.96 5.25
N SER A 129 -11.85 -6.18 5.58
CA SER A 129 -13.23 -6.55 5.32
C SER A 129 -13.65 -6.16 3.89
N GLY A 130 -14.47 -6.99 3.26
CA GLY A 130 -14.92 -6.76 1.88
C GLY A 130 -13.84 -6.95 0.81
N TYR A 131 -12.72 -7.56 1.12
CA TYR A 131 -11.65 -7.81 0.16
C TYR A 131 -11.97 -9.01 -0.73
N THR A 132 -12.27 -8.75 -2.00
CA THR A 132 -12.53 -9.77 -3.02
C THR A 132 -11.67 -9.46 -4.24
N PRO A 133 -10.43 -9.98 -4.33
CA PRO A 133 -9.55 -9.66 -5.45
C PRO A 133 -9.93 -10.41 -6.72
N HIS A 134 -9.48 -9.90 -7.87
CA HIS A 134 -9.39 -10.68 -9.09
C HIS A 134 -8.34 -11.80 -8.95
N GLN A 135 -8.36 -12.75 -9.89
CA GLN A 135 -7.28 -13.75 -9.97
C GLN A 135 -5.91 -13.05 -10.04
N ALA A 136 -4.93 -13.59 -9.33
CA ALA A 136 -3.59 -13.02 -9.29
C ALA A 136 -2.94 -13.03 -10.68
N ILE A 137 -2.17 -11.97 -10.97
CA ILE A 137 -1.25 -11.90 -12.11
C ILE A 137 0.15 -12.08 -11.52
N GLY A 138 0.87 -13.11 -12.00
CA GLY A 138 2.24 -13.35 -11.54
C GLY A 138 3.23 -12.42 -12.27
N PHE A 139 3.99 -11.64 -11.50
CA PHE A 139 5.13 -10.89 -12.01
C PHE A 139 6.41 -11.41 -11.36
N LYS A 140 7.48 -11.62 -12.14
CA LYS A 140 8.79 -11.98 -11.59
C LYS A 140 9.52 -10.71 -11.13
N VAL A 141 10.19 -10.81 -9.98
CA VAL A 141 11.07 -9.72 -9.51
C VAL A 141 12.31 -9.69 -10.39
N ALA A 142 12.56 -8.58 -11.07
CA ALA A 142 13.80 -8.34 -11.79
C ALA A 142 14.91 -8.00 -10.78
N VAL A 143 15.99 -8.76 -10.79
CA VAL A 143 17.18 -8.61 -9.94
C VAL A 143 18.41 -8.37 -10.79
#